data_45880760bd85bf7ca3c2bec72fa43c6f
#
_entry.id   45880760bd85bf7ca3c2bec72fa43c6f
#
_cell.length_a   1.000
_cell.length_b   1.000
_cell.length_c   1.000
_cell.angle_alpha   90.00
_cell.angle_beta   90.00
_cell.angle_gamma   90.00
#
_symmetry.space_group_name_H-M   'P 1'
#
loop_
_entity.id
_entity.type
_entity.pdbx_description
1 polymer ?
#
loop_
_entity_poly.entity_id
_entity_poly.type
_entity_poly.pdbx_seq_one_letter_code
_entity_poly.pdbx_strand_id
1 'polypeptide(L)'
;TTVMLARALSEMGRSVVLVDMTASACPTRLMVPEAGLPGVMDLLAGAAAFGETIHGDRLSDAHIVPRGNAQPREAMRAIDRLTMILSALSDAYDTVLVECGAVQISSLEKMLRNLPAEIIVSVPGKDGEMLEKTLGELVAQGYEQALPMTGMRKPGHLSAA
;
A
#
# COMPACT_ATOMS: atom_id res chain seq x y z
N THR A 1 -6.17 4.27 -6.21
CA THR A 1 -7.26 3.76 -5.33
C THR A 1 -6.85 3.82 -3.87
N THR A 2 -5.69 3.31 -3.47
CA THR A 2 -5.23 3.29 -2.07
C THR A 2 -5.01 4.68 -1.49
N VAL A 3 -4.50 5.63 -2.27
CA VAL A 3 -4.41 7.05 -1.87
C VAL A 3 -5.79 7.64 -1.53
N MET A 4 -6.81 7.32 -2.33
CA MET A 4 -8.18 7.79 -2.05
C MET A 4 -8.74 7.16 -0.78
N LEU A 5 -8.42 5.90 -0.52
CA LEU A 5 -8.80 5.23 0.73
C LEU A 5 -8.10 5.87 1.93
N ALA A 6 -6.80 6.15 1.84
CA ALA A 6 -6.04 6.83 2.89
C ALA A 6 -6.66 8.19 3.25
N ARG A 7 -6.98 9.00 2.24
CA ARG A 7 -7.62 10.31 2.40
C ARG A 7 -9.01 10.18 3.04
N ALA A 8 -9.84 9.26 2.55
CA ALA A 8 -11.18 9.06 3.09
C ALA A 8 -11.16 8.62 4.56
N LEU A 9 -10.26 7.73 4.94
CA LEU A 9 -10.10 7.31 6.34
C LEU A 9 -9.59 8.45 7.21
N SER A 10 -8.68 9.28 6.71
CA SER A 10 -8.19 10.48 7.41
C SER A 10 -9.29 11.52 7.60
N GLU A 11 -10.15 11.75 6.59
CA GLU A 11 -11.31 12.63 6.70
C GLU A 11 -12.34 12.11 7.73
N MET A 12 -12.35 10.81 8.00
CA MET A 12 -13.16 10.20 9.07
C MET A 12 -12.50 10.34 10.46
N GLY A 13 -11.41 11.06 10.58
CA GLY A 13 -10.70 11.34 11.84
C GLY A 13 -9.75 10.23 12.31
N ARG A 14 -9.37 9.28 11.43
CA ARG A 14 -8.37 8.27 11.74
C ARG A 14 -6.97 8.76 11.43
N SER A 15 -6.01 8.41 12.26
CA SER A 15 -4.59 8.57 11.92
C SER A 15 -4.18 7.48 10.93
N VAL A 16 -3.78 7.87 9.72
CA VAL A 16 -3.51 6.95 8.62
C VAL A 16 -2.12 7.17 8.06
N VAL A 17 -1.40 6.08 7.81
CA VAL A 17 -0.17 6.10 7.03
C VAL A 17 -0.25 5.12 5.87
N LEU A 18 0.16 5.57 4.68
CA LEU A 18 0.30 4.74 3.48
C LEU A 18 1.78 4.44 3.23
N VAL A 19 2.13 3.17 3.09
CA VAL A 19 3.48 2.72 2.73
C VAL A 19 3.50 2.36 1.25
N ASP A 20 4.31 3.06 0.47
CA ASP A 20 4.43 2.82 -0.99
C ASP A 20 5.54 1.81 -1.29
N MET A 21 5.15 0.57 -1.53
CA MET A 21 6.06 -0.50 -1.98
C MET A 21 5.98 -0.76 -3.49
N THR A 22 5.31 0.13 -4.24
CA THR A 22 5.14 -0.07 -5.68
C THR A 22 6.42 0.26 -6.45
N ALA A 23 6.68 -0.48 -7.53
CA ALA A 23 7.78 -0.17 -8.43
C ALA A 23 7.61 1.19 -9.12
N SER A 24 6.36 1.61 -9.31
CA SER A 24 6.00 2.86 -10.00
C SER A 24 6.13 4.10 -9.14
N ALA A 25 6.19 3.99 -7.80
CA ALA A 25 6.07 5.10 -6.85
C ALA A 25 4.84 6.00 -7.13
N CYS A 26 3.75 5.40 -7.61
CA CYS A 26 2.55 6.16 -7.94
C CYS A 26 1.89 6.81 -6.71
N PRO A 27 1.68 6.10 -5.58
CA PRO A 27 1.20 6.72 -4.36
C PRO A 27 2.07 7.88 -3.89
N THR A 28 3.39 7.71 -3.90
CA THR A 28 4.36 8.75 -3.53
C THR A 28 4.10 10.04 -4.33
N ARG A 29 4.07 9.95 -5.66
CA ARG A 29 3.87 11.14 -6.52
C ARG A 29 2.51 11.80 -6.37
N LEU A 30 1.50 11.05 -5.93
CA LEU A 30 0.15 11.58 -5.70
C LEU A 30 0.01 12.30 -4.36
N MET A 31 0.76 11.88 -3.35
CA MET A 31 0.65 12.42 -1.99
C MET A 31 1.68 13.51 -1.70
N VAL A 32 2.92 13.34 -2.16
CA VAL A 32 4.00 14.33 -1.93
C VAL A 32 4.54 14.86 -3.25
N PRO A 33 4.69 16.20 -3.39
CA PRO A 33 5.19 16.81 -4.62
C PRO A 33 6.71 16.74 -4.75
N GLU A 34 7.42 16.57 -3.65
CA GLU A 34 8.88 16.53 -3.62
C GLU A 34 9.41 15.23 -4.21
N ALA A 35 10.45 15.33 -5.02
CA ALA A 35 11.16 14.17 -5.56
C ALA A 35 12.35 13.78 -4.66
N GLY A 36 12.72 12.50 -4.68
CA GLY A 36 13.92 12.01 -4.03
C GLY A 36 13.83 11.91 -2.50
N LEU A 37 12.62 11.92 -1.95
CA LEU A 37 12.43 11.72 -0.51
C LEU A 37 12.84 10.30 -0.09
N PRO A 38 13.48 10.16 1.09
CA PRO A 38 13.74 8.85 1.66
C PRO A 38 12.42 8.15 2.01
N GLY A 39 12.41 6.82 1.92
CA GLY A 39 11.20 6.03 2.12
C GLY A 39 11.46 4.60 2.55
N VAL A 40 10.48 3.72 2.32
CA VAL A 40 10.52 2.35 2.80
C VAL A 40 11.72 1.55 2.27
N MET A 41 12.15 1.78 1.02
CA MET A 41 13.32 1.09 0.47
C MET A 41 14.61 1.52 1.18
N ASP A 42 14.72 2.81 1.56
CA ASP A 42 15.85 3.35 2.31
C ASP A 42 15.86 2.83 3.76
N LEU A 43 14.68 2.70 4.40
CA LEU A 43 14.54 2.07 5.71
C LEU A 43 15.00 0.61 5.68
N LEU A 44 14.54 -0.15 4.71
CA LEU A 44 14.93 -1.55 4.55
C LEU A 44 16.44 -1.69 4.32
N ALA A 45 17.01 -0.85 3.48
CA ALA A 45 18.45 -0.82 3.22
C ALA A 45 19.30 -0.29 4.41
N GLY A 46 18.64 0.33 5.41
CA GLY A 46 19.34 0.97 6.54
C GLY A 46 20.01 2.30 6.16
N ALA A 47 19.54 2.94 5.08
CA ALA A 47 20.08 4.18 4.55
C ALA A 47 19.34 5.45 5.07
N ALA A 48 18.22 5.27 5.77
CA ALA A 48 17.46 6.36 6.37
C ALA A 48 16.90 5.98 7.74
N ALA A 49 16.67 7.00 8.59
CA ALA A 49 16.01 6.84 9.87
C ALA A 49 14.48 6.96 9.73
N PHE A 50 13.73 6.40 10.67
CA PHE A 50 12.26 6.38 10.63
C PHE A 50 11.64 7.77 10.48
N GLY A 51 12.08 8.73 11.29
CA GLY A 51 11.55 10.11 11.27
C GLY A 51 11.82 10.87 9.96
N GLU A 52 12.77 10.42 9.14
CA GLU A 52 13.10 11.04 7.85
C GLU A 52 12.22 10.52 6.71
N THR A 53 11.46 9.44 6.94
CA THR A 53 10.72 8.73 5.90
C THR A 53 9.21 8.89 5.99
N ILE A 54 8.70 9.64 6.98
CA ILE A 54 7.26 9.88 7.14
C ILE A 54 6.96 11.32 6.70
N HIS A 55 6.07 11.46 5.71
CA HIS A 55 5.70 12.74 5.13
C HIS A 55 4.18 12.94 5.14
N GLY A 56 3.72 14.19 5.29
CA GLY A 56 2.30 14.53 5.20
C GLY A 56 1.78 14.49 3.76
N ASP A 57 0.56 14.02 3.58
CA ASP A 57 -0.15 14.16 2.30
C ASP A 57 -0.49 15.64 2.05
N ARG A 58 -0.29 16.10 0.80
CA ARG A 58 -0.58 17.48 0.40
C ARG A 58 -2.06 17.87 0.42
N LEU A 59 -2.98 16.91 0.52
CA LEU A 59 -4.43 17.13 0.39
C LEU A 59 -5.26 16.63 1.59
N SER A 60 -4.63 16.00 2.58
CA SER A 60 -5.30 15.48 3.78
C SER A 60 -4.33 15.38 4.96
N ASP A 61 -4.83 15.02 6.12
CA ASP A 61 -4.01 14.75 7.31
C ASP A 61 -3.40 13.33 7.32
N ALA A 62 -3.57 12.56 6.24
CA ALA A 62 -2.91 11.27 6.10
C ALA A 62 -1.39 11.45 5.90
N HIS A 63 -0.63 10.48 6.35
CA HIS A 63 0.81 10.42 6.10
C HIS A 63 1.17 9.37 5.04
N ILE A 64 2.36 9.50 4.49
CA ILE A 64 2.95 8.51 3.58
C ILE A 64 4.39 8.21 3.97
N VAL A 65 4.77 6.95 3.86
CA VAL A 65 6.16 6.51 3.73
C VAL A 65 6.40 6.29 2.24
N PRO A 66 7.13 7.21 1.56
CA PRO A 66 7.42 7.09 0.13
C PRO A 66 8.11 5.78 -0.21
N ARG A 67 8.14 5.45 -1.51
CA ARG A 67 8.93 4.32 -1.98
C ARG A 67 10.40 4.43 -1.57
N GLY A 68 10.98 5.64 -1.67
CA GLY A 68 12.40 5.87 -1.40
C GLY A 68 13.28 5.67 -2.63
N ASN A 69 14.59 5.82 -2.42
CA ASN A 69 15.60 5.89 -3.48
C ASN A 69 16.52 4.67 -3.53
N ALA A 70 16.59 3.87 -2.45
CA ALA A 70 17.46 2.70 -2.40
C ALA A 70 17.10 1.68 -3.49
N GLN A 71 18.12 0.97 -3.94
CA GLN A 71 17.97 -0.07 -4.96
C GLN A 71 17.05 -1.18 -4.43
N PRO A 72 16.04 -1.64 -5.22
CA PRO A 72 15.14 -2.72 -4.80
C PRO A 72 15.87 -3.98 -4.36
N ARG A 73 16.99 -4.28 -5.01
CA ARG A 73 17.81 -5.46 -4.69
C ARG A 73 18.43 -5.38 -3.28
N GLU A 74 18.83 -4.21 -2.84
CA GLU A 74 19.39 -3.98 -1.51
C GLU A 74 18.28 -4.04 -0.44
N ALA A 75 17.19 -3.34 -0.68
CA ALA A 75 16.02 -3.35 0.20
C ALA A 75 15.46 -4.76 0.38
N MET A 76 15.32 -5.54 -0.69
CA MET A 76 14.77 -6.89 -0.64
C MET A 76 15.66 -7.92 0.07
N ARG A 77 16.96 -7.66 0.23
CA ARG A 77 17.84 -8.49 1.08
C ARG A 77 17.50 -8.37 2.56
N ALA A 78 16.88 -7.27 2.96
CA ALA A 78 16.50 -6.99 4.33
C ALA A 78 14.96 -6.95 4.50
N ILE A 79 14.22 -7.66 3.63
CA ILE A 79 12.74 -7.66 3.65
C ILE A 79 12.18 -8.14 5.01
N ASP A 80 12.91 -8.96 5.74
CA ASP A 80 12.52 -9.40 7.09
C ASP A 80 12.37 -8.23 8.09
N ARG A 81 13.00 -7.08 7.82
CA ARG A 81 12.83 -5.86 8.60
C ARG A 81 11.46 -5.20 8.38
N LEU A 82 10.79 -5.52 7.29
CA LEU A 82 9.48 -4.94 6.97
C LEU A 82 8.46 -5.19 8.08
N THR A 83 8.46 -6.39 8.64
CA THR A 83 7.56 -6.72 9.77
C THR A 83 7.76 -5.77 10.95
N MET A 84 9.01 -5.49 11.32
CA MET A 84 9.34 -4.55 12.41
C MET A 84 8.91 -3.11 12.06
N ILE A 85 9.14 -2.68 10.81
CA ILE A 85 8.74 -1.36 10.32
C ILE A 85 7.22 -1.20 10.38
N LEU A 86 6.47 -2.18 9.87
CA LEU A 86 5.01 -2.14 9.87
C LEU A 86 4.43 -2.23 11.28
N SER A 87 5.03 -3.02 12.16
CA SER A 87 4.62 -3.08 13.58
C SER A 87 4.81 -1.72 14.25
N ALA A 88 5.95 -1.07 14.06
CA ALA A 88 6.19 0.27 14.62
C ALA A 88 5.22 1.33 14.09
N LEU A 89 4.84 1.25 12.81
CA LEU A 89 3.81 2.11 12.24
C LEU A 89 2.42 1.80 12.84
N SER A 90 2.10 0.53 13.06
CA SER A 90 0.82 0.12 13.66
C SER A 90 0.68 0.54 15.12
N ASP A 91 1.79 0.75 15.83
CA ASP A 91 1.79 1.31 17.18
C ASP A 91 1.51 2.83 17.19
N ALA A 92 1.79 3.51 16.07
CA ALA A 92 1.69 4.97 15.95
C ALA A 92 0.43 5.44 15.20
N TYR A 93 -0.17 4.58 14.37
CA TYR A 93 -1.31 4.93 13.51
C TYR A 93 -2.48 3.97 13.71
N ASP A 94 -3.71 4.50 13.63
CA ASP A 94 -4.93 3.67 13.66
C ASP A 94 -5.05 2.75 12.45
N THR A 95 -4.47 3.16 11.33
CA THR A 95 -4.51 2.40 10.08
C THR A 95 -3.20 2.53 9.31
N VAL A 96 -2.61 1.39 9.00
CA VAL A 96 -1.44 1.28 8.11
C VAL A 96 -1.89 0.63 6.80
N LEU A 97 -1.79 1.36 5.71
CA LEU A 97 -2.06 0.86 4.36
C LEU A 97 -0.74 0.55 3.67
N VAL A 98 -0.61 -0.61 3.07
CA VAL A 98 0.58 -0.99 2.29
C VAL A 98 0.16 -1.25 0.86
N GLU A 99 0.64 -0.42 -0.08
CA GLU A 99 0.42 -0.66 -1.51
C GLU A 99 1.61 -1.37 -2.12
N CYS A 100 1.41 -2.63 -2.50
CA CYS A 100 2.45 -3.48 -3.06
C CYS A 100 2.52 -3.41 -4.58
N GLY A 101 1.49 -2.88 -5.24
CA GLY A 101 1.35 -2.93 -6.70
C GLY A 101 1.08 -4.36 -7.19
N ALA A 102 1.56 -4.66 -8.40
CA ALA A 102 1.48 -6.01 -8.94
C ALA A 102 2.54 -6.89 -8.29
N VAL A 103 2.15 -7.75 -7.37
CA VAL A 103 3.03 -8.71 -6.67
C VAL A 103 2.59 -10.13 -6.93
N GLN A 104 3.54 -11.06 -6.89
CA GLN A 104 3.23 -12.48 -6.87
C GLN A 104 2.77 -12.89 -5.47
N ILE A 105 1.73 -13.73 -5.39
CA ILE A 105 1.14 -14.17 -4.13
C ILE A 105 2.19 -14.85 -3.23
N SER A 106 3.11 -15.63 -3.81
CA SER A 106 4.23 -16.25 -3.07
C SER A 106 5.17 -15.25 -2.38
N SER A 107 5.19 -13.99 -2.83
CA SER A 107 5.97 -12.93 -2.20
C SER A 107 5.24 -12.30 -1.01
N LEU A 108 3.90 -12.34 -0.98
CA LEU A 108 3.09 -11.81 0.11
C LEU A 108 3.36 -12.56 1.43
N GLU A 109 3.53 -13.87 1.39
CA GLU A 109 3.83 -14.67 2.58
C GLU A 109 5.08 -14.17 3.31
N LYS A 110 6.13 -13.82 2.56
CA LYS A 110 7.37 -13.27 3.13
C LYS A 110 7.17 -11.87 3.72
N MET A 111 6.34 -11.05 3.06
CA MET A 111 6.07 -9.67 3.47
C MET A 111 5.14 -9.61 4.69
N LEU A 112 4.15 -10.51 4.76
CA LEU A 112 3.09 -10.50 5.78
C LEU A 112 3.35 -11.49 6.94
N ARG A 113 4.51 -12.15 6.96
CA ARG A 113 4.84 -13.12 8.00
C ARG A 113 4.68 -12.51 9.39
N ASN A 114 3.82 -13.14 10.19
CA ASN A 114 3.48 -12.73 11.57
C ASN A 114 2.80 -11.35 11.70
N LEU A 115 2.22 -10.80 10.63
CA LEU A 115 1.43 -9.58 10.67
C LEU A 115 -0.06 -9.92 10.54
N PRO A 116 -0.93 -9.40 11.43
CA PRO A 116 -2.38 -9.47 11.23
C PRO A 116 -2.76 -8.46 10.14
N ALA A 117 -2.81 -8.90 8.89
CA ALA A 117 -3.11 -8.02 7.76
C ALA A 117 -4.36 -8.50 7.02
N GLU A 118 -5.24 -7.57 6.67
CA GLU A 118 -6.30 -7.78 5.71
C GLU A 118 -5.78 -7.50 4.30
N ILE A 119 -6.09 -8.40 3.36
CA ILE A 119 -5.66 -8.25 1.98
C ILE A 119 -6.81 -7.69 1.15
N ILE A 120 -6.54 -6.58 0.45
CA ILE A 120 -7.46 -6.02 -0.54
C ILE A 120 -6.87 -6.25 -1.93
N VAL A 121 -7.63 -6.97 -2.77
CA VAL A 121 -7.22 -7.26 -4.15
C VAL A 121 -7.90 -6.30 -5.10
N SER A 122 -7.10 -5.57 -5.86
CA SER A 122 -7.57 -4.68 -6.92
C SER A 122 -7.01 -5.13 -8.26
N VAL A 123 -7.87 -5.38 -9.24
CA VAL A 123 -7.47 -5.73 -10.61
C VAL A 123 -7.82 -4.57 -11.55
N PRO A 124 -6.95 -4.24 -12.50
CA PRO A 124 -7.25 -3.22 -13.49
C PRO A 124 -8.45 -3.59 -14.37
N GLY A 125 -9.36 -2.65 -14.58
CA GLY A 125 -10.48 -2.83 -15.49
C GLY A 125 -11.65 -3.65 -14.90
N LYS A 126 -12.39 -4.34 -15.78
CA LYS A 126 -13.56 -5.17 -15.44
C LYS A 126 -13.26 -6.66 -15.56
N ASP A 127 -12.03 -7.05 -15.35
CA ASP A 127 -11.61 -8.44 -15.50
C ASP A 127 -12.01 -9.26 -14.27
N GLY A 128 -13.28 -9.69 -14.26
CA GLY A 128 -13.83 -10.53 -13.19
C GLY A 128 -13.15 -11.89 -13.09
N GLU A 129 -12.74 -12.45 -14.23
CA GLU A 129 -12.09 -13.77 -14.26
C GLU A 129 -10.71 -13.72 -13.60
N MET A 130 -9.92 -12.68 -13.88
CA MET A 130 -8.64 -12.47 -13.21
C MET A 130 -8.82 -12.25 -11.71
N LEU A 131 -9.85 -11.51 -11.30
CA LEU A 131 -10.14 -11.27 -9.89
C LEU A 131 -10.51 -12.57 -9.17
N GLU A 132 -11.42 -13.35 -9.72
CA GLU A 132 -11.83 -14.65 -9.15
C GLU A 132 -10.64 -15.61 -9.05
N LYS A 133 -9.81 -15.70 -10.09
CA LYS A 133 -8.60 -16.51 -10.08
C LYS A 133 -7.64 -16.08 -8.96
N THR A 134 -7.37 -14.78 -8.84
CA THR A 134 -6.46 -14.24 -7.82
C THR A 134 -6.99 -14.48 -6.41
N LEU A 135 -8.29 -14.31 -6.18
CA LEU A 135 -8.92 -14.61 -4.90
C LEU A 135 -8.83 -16.10 -4.57
N GLY A 136 -9.08 -16.99 -5.55
CA GLY A 136 -8.94 -18.42 -5.37
C GLY A 136 -7.52 -18.85 -5.01
N GLU A 137 -6.52 -18.25 -5.63
CA GLU A 137 -5.10 -18.50 -5.30
C GLU A 137 -4.75 -18.00 -3.88
N LEU A 138 -5.29 -16.87 -3.44
CA LEU A 138 -5.10 -16.35 -2.08
C LEU A 138 -5.73 -17.27 -1.04
N VAL A 139 -6.97 -17.72 -1.28
CA VAL A 139 -7.65 -18.68 -0.40
C VAL A 139 -6.86 -19.99 -0.28
N ALA A 140 -6.34 -20.50 -1.39
CA ALA A 140 -5.51 -21.71 -1.40
C ALA A 140 -4.22 -21.58 -0.59
N GLN A 141 -3.74 -20.36 -0.36
CA GLN A 141 -2.58 -20.05 0.48
C GLN A 141 -2.95 -19.62 1.92
N GLY A 142 -4.22 -19.73 2.30
CA GLY A 142 -4.68 -19.46 3.66
C GLY A 142 -5.17 -18.04 3.91
N TYR A 143 -5.28 -17.19 2.87
CA TYR A 143 -5.82 -15.83 2.98
C TYR A 143 -7.32 -15.80 2.69
N GLU A 144 -8.12 -16.46 3.55
CA GLU A 144 -9.56 -16.64 3.35
C GLU A 144 -10.37 -15.34 3.38
N GLN A 145 -9.85 -14.29 3.99
CA GLN A 145 -10.53 -12.99 4.17
C GLN A 145 -10.07 -11.92 3.17
N ALA A 146 -9.49 -12.32 2.04
CA ALA A 146 -9.12 -11.36 1.02
C ALA A 146 -10.34 -10.67 0.40
N LEU A 147 -10.36 -9.34 0.40
CA LEU A 147 -11.48 -8.52 -0.06
C LEU A 147 -11.25 -8.04 -1.50
N PRO A 148 -12.21 -8.24 -2.42
CA PRO A 148 -12.13 -7.66 -3.76
C PRO A 148 -12.44 -6.17 -3.72
N MET A 149 -11.60 -5.35 -4.37
CA MET A 149 -11.90 -3.94 -4.62
C MET A 149 -12.14 -3.73 -6.12
N THR A 150 -13.38 -3.43 -6.47
CA THR A 150 -13.75 -3.06 -7.84
C THR A 150 -13.83 -1.54 -7.98
N GLY A 151 -13.32 -1.00 -9.09
CA GLY A 151 -13.41 0.44 -9.35
C GLY A 151 -14.87 0.91 -9.39
N MET A 152 -15.16 2.03 -8.75
CA MET A 152 -16.49 2.63 -8.82
C MET A 152 -16.87 2.93 -10.27
N ARG A 153 -18.04 2.47 -10.68
CA ARG A 153 -18.66 2.87 -11.95
C ARG A 153 -18.86 4.40 -11.89
N LYS A 154 -18.27 5.16 -12.81
CA LYS A 154 -18.73 6.53 -13.03
C LYS A 154 -20.26 6.47 -13.21
N PRO A 155 -21.05 7.27 -12.47
CA PRO A 155 -22.46 7.37 -12.74
C PRO A 155 -22.61 7.77 -14.22
N GLY A 156 -23.27 6.90 -15.00
CA GLY A 156 -23.55 7.16 -16.39
C GLY A 156 -24.31 8.49 -16.49
N HIS A 157 -23.90 9.38 -17.40
CA HIS A 157 -24.75 10.47 -17.83
C HIS A 157 -26.10 9.87 -18.22
N LEU A 158 -27.12 10.14 -17.44
CA LEU A 158 -28.50 10.00 -17.86
C LEU A 158 -28.65 11.00 -19.01
N SER A 159 -28.60 10.48 -20.24
CA SER A 159 -29.04 11.23 -21.41
C SER A 159 -30.53 11.47 -21.21
N ALA A 160 -30.92 12.71 -20.89
CA ALA A 160 -32.31 13.12 -20.95
C ALA A 160 -32.75 13.06 -22.41
N ALA A 161 -33.74 12.22 -22.66
CA ALA A 161 -34.53 12.26 -23.89
C ALA A 161 -35.62 13.28 -23.72
#